data_210acd85b47dd04e08750a0ecfabbe33
#
_entry.id   210acd85b47dd04e08750a0ecfabbe33
#
_cell.length_a   1.000
_cell.length_b   1.000
_cell.length_c   1.000
_cell.angle_alpha   90.00
_cell.angle_beta   90.00
_cell.angle_gamma   90.00
#
_symmetry.space_group_name_H-M   'P 1'
#
loop_
_entity.id
_entity.type
_entity.pdbx_description
1 polymer ?
#
loop_
_entity_poly.entity_id
_entity_poly.type
_entity_poly.pdbx_seq_one_letter_code
_entity_poly.pdbx_strand_id
1 'polypeptide(L)'
;MVRTSATKESSPRETWVFVVAVFGLSRLFFLGVGALAVAYLPQAEPAGNPLEPPGFLSYWAHWDGAWYSEIATEGYGERAPASTAFFPLYPMLLRLGTAIGGGSALWGVLI
;
A
#
# COMPACT_ATOMS: atom_id res chain seq x y z
N MET A 1 0.53 -52.67 -3.25
CA MET A 1 -0.58 -52.04 -2.51
C MET A 1 -0.20 -50.57 -2.31
N VAL A 2 -0.64 -49.70 -3.20
CA VAL A 2 -0.29 -48.25 -3.18
C VAL A 2 -1.24 -47.55 -2.22
N ARG A 3 -0.73 -47.02 -1.09
CA ARG A 3 -1.50 -46.17 -0.18
C ARG A 3 -1.66 -44.81 -0.85
N THR A 4 -2.82 -44.55 -1.38
CA THR A 4 -3.23 -43.21 -1.82
C THR A 4 -3.45 -42.38 -0.56
N SER A 5 -2.49 -41.50 -0.25
CA SER A 5 -2.65 -40.49 0.79
C SER A 5 -3.74 -39.53 0.34
N ALA A 6 -4.92 -39.60 0.93
CA ALA A 6 -5.96 -38.61 0.73
C ALA A 6 -5.41 -37.25 1.20
N THR A 7 -5.13 -36.35 0.27
CA THR A 7 -4.84 -34.95 0.57
C THR A 7 -6.09 -34.37 1.21
N LYS A 8 -5.97 -33.97 2.48
CA LYS A 8 -7.04 -33.31 3.22
C LYS A 8 -7.32 -31.96 2.53
N GLU A 9 -8.43 -31.86 1.82
CA GLU A 9 -8.88 -30.58 1.27
C GLU A 9 -9.17 -29.62 2.44
N SER A 10 -8.51 -28.46 2.41
CA SER A 10 -8.76 -27.40 3.39
C SER A 10 -10.16 -26.83 3.19
N SER A 11 -10.88 -26.60 4.28
CA SER A 11 -12.18 -25.95 4.19
C SER A 11 -12.06 -24.52 3.66
N PRO A 12 -13.07 -23.97 2.96
CA PRO A 12 -13.05 -22.59 2.49
C PRO A 12 -12.74 -21.58 3.61
N ARG A 13 -13.24 -21.83 4.82
CA ARG A 13 -12.98 -21.00 5.99
C ARG A 13 -11.50 -21.01 6.40
N GLU A 14 -10.87 -22.19 6.42
CA GLU A 14 -9.44 -22.31 6.75
C GLU A 14 -8.58 -21.59 5.72
N THR A 15 -8.94 -21.67 4.45
CA THR A 15 -8.26 -20.95 3.36
C THR A 15 -8.36 -19.43 3.55
N TRP A 16 -9.56 -18.90 3.85
CA TRP A 16 -9.72 -17.47 4.08
C TRP A 16 -8.98 -16.98 5.31
N VAL A 17 -9.00 -17.72 6.41
CA VAL A 17 -8.24 -17.39 7.61
C VAL A 17 -6.75 -17.35 7.30
N PHE A 18 -6.24 -18.31 6.54
CA PHE A 18 -4.85 -18.34 6.12
C PHE A 18 -4.49 -17.12 5.26
N VAL A 19 -5.29 -16.80 4.25
CA VAL A 19 -5.06 -15.63 3.37
C VAL A 19 -5.04 -14.33 4.17
N VAL A 20 -6.01 -14.11 5.04
CA VAL A 20 -6.09 -12.90 5.88
C VAL A 20 -4.90 -12.83 6.86
N ALA A 21 -4.49 -13.95 7.44
CA ALA A 21 -3.35 -14.00 8.34
C ALA A 21 -2.05 -13.67 7.60
N VAL A 22 -1.81 -14.27 6.44
CA VAL A 22 -0.61 -13.99 5.63
C VAL A 22 -0.59 -12.53 5.18
N PHE A 23 -1.72 -12.00 4.71
CA PHE A 23 -1.84 -10.60 4.34
C PHE A 23 -1.54 -9.69 5.54
N GLY A 24 -2.18 -9.90 6.68
CA GLY A 24 -1.99 -9.08 7.88
C GLY A 24 -0.54 -9.14 8.40
N LEU A 25 0.05 -10.33 8.45
CA LEU A 25 1.45 -10.49 8.87
C LEU A 25 2.42 -9.79 7.90
N SER A 26 2.18 -9.87 6.59
CA SER A 26 3.00 -9.17 5.61
C SER A 26 2.93 -7.65 5.80
N ARG A 27 1.75 -7.10 6.06
CA ARG A 27 1.58 -5.66 6.33
C ARG A 27 2.30 -5.23 7.61
N LEU A 28 2.14 -5.99 8.69
CA LEU A 28 2.86 -5.73 9.94
C LEU A 28 4.37 -5.79 9.76
N PHE A 29 4.87 -6.75 8.99
CA PHE A 29 6.29 -6.86 8.67
C PHE A 29 6.79 -5.61 7.94
N PHE A 30 6.13 -5.19 6.87
CA PHE A 30 6.53 -4.00 6.12
C PHE A 30 6.42 -2.72 6.96
N LEU A 31 5.37 -2.57 7.76
CA LEU A 31 5.24 -1.45 8.69
C LEU A 31 6.38 -1.44 9.72
N GLY A 32 6.76 -2.58 10.24
CA GLY A 32 7.91 -2.72 11.13
C GLY A 32 9.23 -2.34 10.48
N VAL A 33 9.47 -2.80 9.25
CA VAL A 33 10.66 -2.42 8.47
C VAL A 33 10.68 -0.92 8.20
N GLY A 34 9.54 -0.33 7.82
CA GLY A 34 9.42 1.11 7.63
C GLY A 34 9.70 1.90 8.92
N ALA A 35 9.19 1.45 10.06
CA ALA A 35 9.46 2.07 11.36
C ALA A 35 10.95 2.02 11.73
N LEU A 36 11.62 0.89 11.48
CA LEU A 36 13.05 0.76 11.69
C LEU A 36 13.84 1.67 10.73
N ALA A 37 13.43 1.74 9.46
CA ALA A 37 14.07 2.63 8.51
C ALA A 37 13.99 4.09 8.95
N VAL A 38 12.82 4.55 9.43
CA VAL A 38 12.66 5.90 9.99
C VAL A 38 13.57 6.14 11.19
N ALA A 39 13.72 5.13 12.05
CA ALA A 39 14.48 5.28 13.29
C ALA A 39 16.01 5.28 13.08
N TYR A 40 16.49 4.54 12.09
CA TYR A 40 17.93 4.27 11.95
C TYR A 40 18.58 4.79 10.68
N LEU A 41 17.80 5.12 9.63
CA LEU A 41 18.37 5.66 8.41
C LEU A 41 18.34 7.19 8.40
N PRO A 42 19.37 7.84 7.83
CA PRO A 42 19.36 9.28 7.61
C PRO A 42 18.14 9.65 6.77
N GLN A 43 17.37 10.62 7.26
CA GLN A 43 16.23 11.14 6.52
C GLN A 43 16.76 12.02 5.39
N ALA A 44 16.43 11.71 4.14
CA ALA A 44 16.59 12.67 3.07
C ALA A 44 15.71 13.89 3.36
N GLU A 45 16.23 15.09 3.08
CA GLU A 45 15.40 16.29 3.14
C GLU A 45 14.12 16.03 2.33
N PRO A 46 12.95 16.37 2.89
CA PRO A 46 11.70 16.23 2.15
C PRO A 46 11.86 16.94 0.81
N ALA A 47 11.60 16.27 -0.27
CA ALA A 47 11.73 16.81 -1.63
C ALA A 47 10.72 17.94 -1.92
N GLY A 48 10.13 18.53 -0.90
CA GLY A 48 9.20 19.65 -0.99
C GLY A 48 7.86 19.27 -1.63
N ASN A 49 7.55 17.98 -1.72
CA ASN A 49 6.27 17.54 -2.21
C ASN A 49 5.18 17.82 -1.16
N PRO A 50 4.26 18.78 -1.40
CA PRO A 50 3.22 19.13 -0.43
C PRO A 50 2.22 18.00 -0.16
N LEU A 51 2.26 16.93 -0.97
CA LEU A 51 1.39 15.77 -0.83
C LEU A 51 1.99 14.68 0.07
N GLU A 52 3.25 14.83 0.50
CA GLU A 52 3.86 13.89 1.42
C GLU A 52 3.29 14.05 2.83
N PRO A 53 2.68 13.00 3.39
CA PRO A 53 2.21 13.04 4.77
C PRO A 53 3.41 13.17 5.71
N PRO A 54 3.29 13.93 6.81
CA PRO A 54 4.36 14.05 7.78
C PRO A 54 4.65 12.71 8.47
N GLY A 55 5.92 12.49 8.80
CA GLY A 55 6.36 11.39 9.65
C GLY A 55 6.46 10.04 8.96
N PHE A 56 6.21 8.98 9.71
CA PHE A 56 6.41 7.58 9.33
C PHE A 56 5.79 7.17 7.99
N LEU A 57 4.61 7.70 7.63
CA LEU A 57 3.93 7.35 6.38
C LEU A 57 4.57 8.01 5.15
N SER A 58 5.43 9.03 5.31
CA SER A 58 6.12 9.68 4.18
C SER A 58 6.96 8.69 3.37
N TYR A 59 7.53 7.68 4.02
CA TYR A 59 8.33 6.64 3.35
C TYR A 59 7.55 5.83 2.31
N TRP A 60 6.26 5.71 2.51
CA TRP A 60 5.37 4.97 1.61
C TRP A 60 4.79 5.83 0.49
N ALA A 61 4.96 7.16 0.60
CA ALA A 61 4.53 8.11 -0.41
C ALA A 61 5.64 8.52 -1.39
N HIS A 62 6.82 7.87 -1.32
CA HIS A 62 7.92 8.14 -2.23
C HIS A 62 7.72 7.50 -3.62
N TRP A 63 8.39 8.04 -4.62
CA TRP A 63 8.43 7.51 -5.98
C TRP A 63 7.01 7.42 -6.58
N ASP A 64 6.62 6.24 -7.02
CA ASP A 64 5.30 6.01 -7.61
C ASP A 64 4.15 6.27 -6.64
N GLY A 65 4.39 6.12 -5.32
CA GLY A 65 3.42 6.44 -4.28
C GLY A 65 2.97 7.91 -4.31
N ALA A 66 3.88 8.84 -4.62
CA ALA A 66 3.55 10.26 -4.78
C ALA A 66 2.62 10.48 -5.98
N TRP A 67 2.91 9.84 -7.13
CA TRP A 67 2.07 9.91 -8.32
C TRP A 67 0.66 9.36 -8.07
N TYR A 68 0.56 8.21 -7.43
CA TYR A 68 -0.73 7.64 -7.09
C TYR A 68 -1.54 8.51 -6.13
N SER A 69 -0.88 9.14 -5.15
CA SER A 69 -1.53 10.06 -4.23
C SER A 69 -2.03 11.32 -4.94
N GLU A 70 -1.23 11.88 -5.84
CA GLU A 70 -1.62 13.02 -6.66
C GLU A 70 -2.81 12.68 -7.55
N ILE A 71 -2.76 11.56 -8.28
CA ILE A 71 -3.87 11.12 -9.13
C ILE A 71 -5.13 10.87 -8.31
N ALA A 72 -5.00 10.31 -7.09
CA ALA A 72 -6.13 10.05 -6.22
C ALA A 72 -6.82 11.34 -5.75
N THR A 73 -6.06 12.42 -5.52
CA THR A 73 -6.57 13.71 -5.03
C THR A 73 -6.99 14.64 -6.15
N GLU A 74 -6.17 14.82 -7.18
CA GLU A 74 -6.35 15.81 -8.26
C GLU A 74 -6.89 15.20 -9.56
N GLY A 75 -6.72 13.90 -9.73
CA GLY A 75 -7.07 13.19 -10.97
C GLY A 75 -5.94 13.23 -11.99
N TYR A 76 -6.23 12.66 -13.18
CA TYR A 76 -5.35 12.75 -14.34
C TYR A 76 -5.51 14.13 -14.95
N GLY A 77 -4.45 14.93 -14.98
CA GLY A 77 -4.56 16.31 -15.38
C GLY A 77 -3.40 16.83 -16.21
N GLU A 78 -3.57 18.06 -16.70
CA GLU A 78 -2.58 18.77 -17.50
C GLU A 78 -1.30 19.10 -16.71
N ARG A 79 -1.37 19.16 -15.37
CA ARG A 79 -0.23 19.47 -14.51
C ARG A 79 0.80 18.35 -14.46
N ALA A 80 0.37 17.12 -14.74
CA ALA A 80 1.23 15.95 -14.69
C ALA A 80 0.96 15.04 -15.89
N PRO A 81 1.44 15.39 -17.11
CA PRO A 81 1.23 14.55 -18.31
C PRO A 81 1.72 13.11 -18.13
N ALA A 82 2.76 12.92 -17.31
CA ALA A 82 3.29 11.60 -16.97
C ALA A 82 2.32 10.75 -16.13
N SER A 83 1.30 11.36 -15.52
CA SER A 83 0.28 10.62 -14.74
C SER A 83 -0.49 9.61 -15.58
N THR A 84 -0.60 9.83 -16.89
CA THR A 84 -1.26 8.91 -17.84
C THR A 84 -0.55 7.56 -17.97
N ALA A 85 0.70 7.44 -17.54
CA ALA A 85 1.42 6.16 -17.50
C ALA A 85 0.94 5.23 -16.37
N PHE A 86 0.20 5.75 -15.41
CA PHE A 86 -0.26 4.99 -14.25
C PHE A 86 -1.67 4.44 -14.46
N PHE A 87 -1.84 3.14 -14.19
CA PHE A 87 -3.12 2.48 -14.33
C PHE A 87 -4.13 2.98 -13.28
N PRO A 88 -5.39 3.29 -13.67
CA PRO A 88 -6.32 4.04 -12.83
C PRO A 88 -6.87 3.28 -11.60
N LEU A 89 -6.83 1.96 -11.59
CA LEU A 89 -7.47 1.17 -10.53
C LEU A 89 -6.92 1.53 -9.14
N TYR A 90 -5.60 1.59 -9.00
CA TYR A 90 -4.98 1.84 -7.70
C TYR A 90 -5.27 3.25 -7.16
N PRO A 91 -5.09 4.35 -7.94
CA PRO A 91 -5.52 5.68 -7.50
C PRO A 91 -7.02 5.79 -7.17
N MET A 92 -7.88 5.08 -7.90
CA MET A 92 -9.32 5.07 -7.60
C MET A 92 -9.61 4.39 -6.24
N LEU A 93 -8.91 3.30 -5.92
CA LEU A 93 -9.02 2.66 -4.60
C LEU A 93 -8.50 3.57 -3.49
N LEU A 94 -7.37 4.27 -3.72
CA LEU A 94 -6.87 5.28 -2.78
C LEU A 94 -7.89 6.40 -2.54
N ARG A 95 -8.48 6.93 -3.62
CA ARG A 95 -9.51 7.97 -3.54
C ARG A 95 -10.74 7.50 -2.78
N LEU A 96 -11.18 6.28 -3.02
CA LEU A 96 -12.30 5.70 -2.27
C LEU A 96 -11.95 5.55 -0.78
N GLY A 97 -10.76 5.06 -0.48
CA GLY A 97 -10.28 4.95 0.89
C GLY A 97 -10.22 6.30 1.61
N THR A 98 -9.66 7.33 0.98
CA THR A 98 -9.59 8.67 1.56
C THR A 98 -10.97 9.30 1.80
N ALA A 99 -11.97 8.95 1.01
CA ALA A 99 -13.35 9.39 1.22
C ALA A 99 -13.99 8.80 2.49
N ILE A 100 -13.50 7.64 2.94
CA ILE A 100 -13.93 7.01 4.20
C ILE A 100 -13.21 7.65 5.40
N GLY A 101 -12.03 8.21 5.20
CA GLY A 101 -11.19 8.88 6.19
C GLY A 101 -9.74 8.42 6.12
N GLY A 102 -8.84 9.25 6.63
CA GLY A 102 -7.39 9.00 6.55
C GLY A 102 -6.75 9.53 5.27
N GLY A 103 -5.43 9.48 5.21
CA GLY A 103 -4.64 9.94 4.05
C GLY A 103 -4.40 8.85 3.01
N SER A 104 -4.03 9.25 1.80
CA SER A 104 -3.70 8.35 0.69
C SER A 104 -2.58 7.37 1.04
N ALA A 105 -1.55 7.82 1.78
CA ALA A 105 -0.45 6.96 2.22
C ALA A 105 -0.91 5.83 3.16
N LEU A 106 -1.86 6.10 4.06
CA LEU A 106 -2.44 5.07 4.92
C LEU A 106 -3.14 3.99 4.09
N TRP A 107 -3.99 4.41 3.16
CA TRP A 107 -4.69 3.48 2.29
C TRP A 107 -3.76 2.75 1.32
N GLY A 108 -2.69 3.42 0.87
CA GLY A 108 -1.65 2.82 0.05
C GLY A 108 -0.94 1.64 0.74
N VAL A 109 -0.82 1.68 2.06
CA VAL A 109 -0.27 0.56 2.86
C VAL A 109 -1.31 -0.53 3.11
N LEU A 110 -2.60 -0.18 3.21
CA LEU A 110 -3.68 -1.12 3.53
C LEU A 110 -4.20 -1.90 2.31
N ILE A 111 -4.08 -1.35 1.10
CA ILE A 111 -4.47 -1.99 -0.15
C ILE A 111 -3.34 -2.88 -0.69
#